data_f5fc08eba38ef181b6bd3112ab7b985b
#
_entry.id   f5fc08eba38ef181b6bd3112ab7b985b
#
_cell.length_a   1.000
_cell.length_b   1.000
_cell.length_c   1.000
_cell.angle_alpha   90.00
_cell.angle_beta   90.00
_cell.angle_gamma   90.00
#
_symmetry.space_group_name_H-M   'P 1'
#
loop_
_entity.id
_entity.type
_entity.pdbx_description
1 polymer ?
#
loop_
_entity_poly.entity_id
_entity_poly.type
_entity_poly.pdbx_seq_one_letter_code
_entity_poly.pdbx_strand_id
1 'polypeptide(L)'
;DTFRAAAAEQLGTWGERVGVEVIRGPEGSDPASVAFEAVKYGVDHALDTVLVDTAGRLQNKAGLMDELGKVKRVIEKQAPVTEVLLVLDATTGQNGMMQARVFAEAVNVTGIVLTKLDGSAKGGIVVAVQRELGVPVKLVGLGEGVDDLAPFDPEAFVGALLG
;
A
#
# COMPACT_ATOMS: atom_id res chain seq x y z
N ASP A 1 -6.21 -3.85 8.30
CA ASP A 1 -7.27 -2.96 8.83
C ASP A 1 -8.31 -3.77 9.61
N THR A 2 -8.20 -3.77 10.92
CA THR A 2 -9.10 -4.53 11.82
C THR A 2 -10.42 -3.79 12.14
N PHE A 3 -10.55 -2.54 11.71
CA PHE A 3 -11.72 -1.69 11.98
C PHE A 3 -12.76 -1.68 10.85
N ARG A 4 -12.44 -2.27 9.71
CA ARG A 4 -13.30 -2.34 8.53
C ARG A 4 -13.53 -3.78 8.10
N ALA A 5 -14.60 -4.38 8.59
CA ALA A 5 -14.97 -5.75 8.24
C ALA A 5 -15.04 -5.97 6.71
N ALA A 6 -15.64 -5.03 5.97
CA ALA A 6 -15.73 -5.10 4.51
C ALA A 6 -14.37 -5.11 3.81
N ALA A 7 -13.35 -4.42 4.35
CA ALA A 7 -12.01 -4.44 3.78
C ALA A 7 -11.35 -5.80 3.97
N ALA A 8 -11.51 -6.42 5.13
CA ALA A 8 -11.00 -7.75 5.41
C ALA A 8 -11.70 -8.82 4.54
N GLU A 9 -12.99 -8.70 4.32
CA GLU A 9 -13.76 -9.58 3.43
C GLU A 9 -13.30 -9.44 1.96
N GLN A 10 -13.10 -8.22 1.50
CA GLN A 10 -12.61 -7.95 0.15
C GLN A 10 -11.23 -8.57 -0.07
N LEU A 11 -10.31 -8.38 0.87
CA LEU A 11 -8.98 -8.99 0.80
C LEU A 11 -9.08 -10.51 0.79
N GLY A 12 -9.95 -11.10 1.61
CA GLY A 12 -10.22 -12.54 1.63
C GLY A 12 -10.70 -13.08 0.29
N THR A 13 -11.64 -12.38 -0.34
CA THR A 13 -12.15 -12.76 -1.68
C THR A 13 -11.03 -12.76 -2.73
N TRP A 14 -10.15 -11.76 -2.71
CA TRP A 14 -8.99 -11.74 -3.60
C TRP A 14 -7.99 -12.84 -3.28
N GLY A 15 -7.71 -13.10 -1.99
CA GLY A 15 -6.86 -14.21 -1.58
C GLY A 15 -7.34 -15.56 -2.11
N GLU A 16 -8.63 -15.85 -1.96
CA GLU A 16 -9.24 -17.06 -2.51
C GLU A 16 -9.09 -17.17 -4.02
N ARG A 17 -9.32 -16.08 -4.76
CA ARG A 17 -9.20 -16.05 -6.21
C ARG A 17 -7.79 -16.38 -6.72
N VAL A 18 -6.77 -15.93 -6.01
CA VAL A 18 -5.37 -16.11 -6.41
C VAL A 18 -4.67 -17.25 -5.65
N GLY A 19 -5.39 -17.94 -4.77
CA GLY A 19 -4.87 -19.08 -4.02
C GLY A 19 -3.88 -18.71 -2.93
N VAL A 20 -4.06 -17.55 -2.30
CA VAL A 20 -3.18 -17.03 -1.23
C VAL A 20 -3.93 -17.02 0.09
N GLU A 21 -3.27 -17.52 1.15
CA GLU A 21 -3.83 -17.48 2.51
C GLU A 21 -3.95 -16.04 3.02
N VAL A 22 -5.08 -15.71 3.64
CA VAL A 22 -5.33 -14.41 4.25
C VAL A 22 -5.51 -14.56 5.75
N ILE A 23 -4.59 -14.01 6.50
CA ILE A 23 -4.63 -13.99 7.97
C ILE A 23 -5.48 -12.80 8.42
N ARG A 24 -6.52 -13.07 9.19
CA ARG A 24 -7.45 -12.05 9.71
C ARG A 24 -7.50 -12.13 11.22
N GLY A 25 -7.70 -10.99 11.87
CA GLY A 25 -8.05 -10.92 13.28
C GLY A 25 -9.54 -10.61 13.47
N PRO A 26 -10.07 -10.80 14.70
CA PRO A 26 -11.39 -10.31 15.06
C PRO A 26 -11.53 -8.81 14.82
N GLU A 27 -12.76 -8.35 14.55
CA GLU A 27 -13.03 -6.94 14.41
C GLU A 27 -12.62 -6.17 15.68
N GLY A 28 -11.92 -5.06 15.50
CA GLY A 28 -11.40 -4.23 16.59
C GLY A 28 -10.17 -4.80 17.31
N SER A 29 -9.62 -5.92 16.84
CA SER A 29 -8.36 -6.45 17.41
C SER A 29 -7.18 -5.51 17.10
N ASP A 30 -6.10 -5.64 17.88
CA ASP A 30 -4.87 -4.86 17.66
C ASP A 30 -4.25 -5.20 16.28
N PRO A 31 -4.13 -4.24 15.36
CA PRO A 31 -3.55 -4.47 14.04
C PRO A 31 -2.12 -5.04 14.10
N ALA A 32 -1.34 -4.63 15.09
CA ALA A 32 0.02 -5.14 15.26
C ALA A 32 0.04 -6.63 15.60
N SER A 33 -0.94 -7.12 16.36
CA SER A 33 -1.10 -8.53 16.67
C SER A 33 -1.42 -9.35 15.42
N VAL A 34 -2.33 -8.88 14.58
CA VAL A 34 -2.68 -9.55 13.32
C VAL A 34 -1.49 -9.58 12.36
N ALA A 35 -0.77 -8.47 12.24
CA ALA A 35 0.44 -8.39 11.42
C ALA A 35 1.54 -9.34 11.92
N PHE A 36 1.71 -9.46 13.24
CA PHE A 36 2.63 -10.41 13.85
C PHE A 36 2.31 -11.86 13.46
N GLU A 37 1.05 -12.25 13.58
CA GLU A 37 0.61 -13.60 13.21
C GLU A 37 0.79 -13.88 11.71
N ALA A 38 0.50 -12.90 10.86
CA ALA A 38 0.69 -13.04 9.42
C ALA A 38 2.17 -13.24 9.04
N VAL A 39 3.08 -12.46 9.63
CA VAL A 39 4.52 -12.59 9.38
C VAL A 39 5.05 -13.90 9.96
N LYS A 40 4.60 -14.27 11.16
CA LYS A 40 4.94 -15.57 11.75
C LYS A 40 4.52 -16.72 10.86
N TYR A 41 3.30 -16.70 10.35
CA TYR A 41 2.80 -17.70 9.39
C TYR A 41 3.70 -17.76 8.14
N GLY A 42 4.06 -16.60 7.58
CA GLY A 42 4.93 -16.52 6.41
C GLY A 42 6.32 -17.12 6.66
N VAL A 43 6.92 -16.85 7.81
CA VAL A 43 8.22 -17.42 8.21
C VAL A 43 8.11 -18.93 8.42
N ASP A 44 7.11 -19.39 9.16
CA ASP A 44 6.93 -20.81 9.48
C ASP A 44 6.66 -21.67 8.22
N HIS A 45 6.07 -21.09 7.18
CA HIS A 45 5.77 -21.76 5.91
C HIS A 45 6.79 -21.44 4.80
N ALA A 46 7.88 -20.75 5.11
CA ALA A 46 8.92 -20.35 4.16
C ALA A 46 8.36 -19.64 2.91
N LEU A 47 7.40 -18.73 3.11
CA LEU A 47 6.80 -17.94 2.03
C LEU A 47 7.74 -16.83 1.58
N ASP A 48 7.74 -16.54 0.28
CA ASP A 48 8.61 -15.53 -0.32
C ASP A 48 8.20 -14.10 0.07
N THR A 49 6.89 -13.86 0.25
CA THR A 49 6.35 -12.52 0.48
C THR A 49 5.15 -12.56 1.43
N VAL A 50 5.11 -11.60 2.34
CA VAL A 50 3.94 -11.29 3.18
C VAL A 50 3.52 -9.85 2.92
N LEU A 51 2.25 -9.66 2.57
CA LEU A 51 1.65 -8.35 2.37
C LEU A 51 0.79 -8.00 3.58
N VAL A 52 1.03 -6.85 4.17
CA VAL A 52 0.25 -6.37 5.32
C VAL A 52 -0.57 -5.16 4.89
N ASP A 53 -1.89 -5.35 4.78
CA ASP A 53 -2.84 -4.28 4.50
C ASP A 53 -3.16 -3.51 5.79
N THR A 54 -3.06 -2.19 5.73
CA THR A 54 -3.20 -1.30 6.88
C THR A 54 -4.36 -0.34 6.74
N ALA A 55 -4.83 0.19 7.87
CA ALA A 55 -5.81 1.26 7.86
C ALA A 55 -5.24 2.52 7.17
N GLY A 56 -6.08 3.19 6.39
CA GLY A 56 -5.74 4.42 5.67
C GLY A 56 -6.58 5.63 6.10
N ARG A 57 -7.14 5.61 7.31
CA ARG A 57 -8.04 6.67 7.78
C ARG A 57 -7.27 7.89 8.27
N LEU A 58 -7.63 9.05 7.72
CA LEU A 58 -7.00 10.34 8.05
C LEU A 58 -7.72 11.12 9.15
N GLN A 59 -8.89 10.65 9.63
CA GLN A 59 -9.69 11.34 10.63
C GLN A 59 -8.98 11.47 11.99
N ASN A 60 -8.14 10.49 12.35
CA ASN A 60 -7.27 10.55 13.52
C ASN A 60 -5.84 10.27 13.11
N LYS A 61 -5.18 11.27 12.52
CA LYS A 61 -3.88 11.17 11.92
C LYS A 61 -2.77 10.74 12.89
N ALA A 62 -2.73 11.34 14.07
CA ALA A 62 -1.71 11.02 15.08
C ALA A 62 -1.85 9.57 15.55
N GLY A 63 -3.07 9.13 15.86
CA GLY A 63 -3.34 7.74 16.27
C GLY A 63 -3.00 6.73 15.18
N LEU A 64 -3.31 7.04 13.92
CA LEU A 64 -2.98 6.18 12.79
C LEU A 64 -1.47 6.06 12.58
N MET A 65 -0.71 7.15 12.69
CA MET A 65 0.75 7.12 12.57
C MET A 65 1.39 6.30 13.68
N ASP A 66 0.93 6.43 14.92
CA ASP A 66 1.38 5.62 16.04
C ASP A 66 1.07 4.13 15.84
N GLU A 67 -0.12 3.80 15.34
CA GLU A 67 -0.54 2.45 14.99
C GLU A 67 0.36 1.84 13.92
N LEU A 68 0.58 2.55 12.80
CA LEU A 68 1.44 2.10 11.71
C LEU A 68 2.89 1.91 12.18
N GLY A 69 3.40 2.82 12.98
CA GLY A 69 4.73 2.70 13.60
C GLY A 69 4.84 1.47 14.50
N LYS A 70 3.80 1.17 15.29
CA LYS A 70 3.71 -0.03 16.13
C LYS A 70 3.69 -1.30 15.28
N VAL A 71 2.86 -1.35 14.25
CA VAL A 71 2.80 -2.48 13.31
C VAL A 71 4.18 -2.78 12.73
N LYS A 72 4.86 -1.77 12.22
CA LYS A 72 6.20 -1.91 11.65
C LYS A 72 7.20 -2.47 12.66
N ARG A 73 7.27 -1.88 13.86
CA ARG A 73 8.18 -2.34 14.91
C ARG A 73 7.92 -3.80 15.34
N VAL A 74 6.67 -4.19 15.39
CA VAL A 74 6.27 -5.57 15.76
C VAL A 74 6.68 -6.56 14.67
N ILE A 75 6.45 -6.23 13.40
CA ILE A 75 6.89 -7.05 12.26
C ILE A 75 8.41 -7.22 12.26
N GLU A 76 9.15 -6.15 12.46
CA GLU A 76 10.63 -6.13 12.42
C GLU A 76 11.29 -6.98 13.51
N LYS A 77 10.54 -7.42 14.52
CA LYS A 77 11.03 -8.42 15.49
C LYS A 77 11.20 -9.82 14.89
N GLN A 78 10.53 -10.12 13.77
CA GLN A 78 10.55 -11.44 13.14
C GLN A 78 11.24 -11.43 11.77
N ALA A 79 11.00 -10.39 10.96
CA ALA A 79 11.52 -10.27 9.62
C ALA A 79 11.65 -8.79 9.24
N PRO A 80 12.63 -8.42 8.41
CA PRO A 80 12.77 -7.02 7.97
C PRO A 80 11.57 -6.61 7.10
N VAL A 81 11.09 -5.38 7.29
CA VAL A 81 10.16 -4.74 6.35
C VAL A 81 10.97 -4.24 5.17
N THR A 82 10.83 -4.88 4.02
CA THR A 82 11.61 -4.57 2.82
C THR A 82 11.02 -3.43 2.01
N GLU A 83 9.70 -3.27 2.04
CA GLU A 83 8.96 -2.22 1.34
C GLU A 83 7.84 -1.66 2.22
N VAL A 84 7.70 -0.35 2.18
CA VAL A 84 6.52 0.36 2.67
C VAL A 84 5.92 1.13 1.50
N LEU A 85 4.82 0.62 0.97
CA LEU A 85 4.17 1.17 -0.21
C LEU A 85 2.99 2.05 0.18
N LEU A 86 2.98 3.27 -0.32
CA LEU A 86 1.84 4.17 -0.20
C LEU A 86 0.97 4.07 -1.45
N VAL A 87 -0.28 3.69 -1.26
CA VAL A 87 -1.27 3.61 -2.35
C VAL A 87 -1.97 4.95 -2.50
N LEU A 88 -1.86 5.55 -3.68
CA LEU A 88 -2.50 6.81 -4.03
C LEU A 88 -3.37 6.65 -5.27
N ASP A 89 -4.49 7.35 -5.27
CA ASP A 89 -5.35 7.52 -6.43
C ASP A 89 -4.78 8.61 -7.35
N ALA A 90 -4.67 8.33 -8.64
CA ALA A 90 -4.16 9.30 -9.63
C ALA A 90 -5.03 10.56 -9.76
N THR A 91 -6.26 10.55 -9.24
CA THR A 91 -7.15 11.72 -9.19
C THR A 91 -6.94 12.59 -7.94
N THR A 92 -5.96 12.24 -7.10
CA THR A 92 -5.62 12.96 -5.86
C THR A 92 -5.26 14.42 -6.16
N GLY A 93 -5.95 15.35 -5.47
CA GLY A 93 -5.67 16.78 -5.54
C GLY A 93 -4.62 17.23 -4.51
N GLN A 94 -4.39 18.55 -4.41
CA GLN A 94 -3.37 19.16 -3.55
C GLN A 94 -3.50 18.76 -2.08
N ASN A 95 -4.70 18.71 -1.53
CA ASN A 95 -4.92 18.29 -0.14
C ASN A 95 -4.52 16.85 0.10
N GLY A 96 -4.85 15.95 -0.82
CA GLY A 96 -4.44 14.56 -0.77
C GLY A 96 -2.93 14.38 -0.89
N MET A 97 -2.26 15.19 -1.70
CA MET A 97 -0.80 15.19 -1.82
C MET A 97 -0.11 15.65 -0.53
N MET A 98 -0.62 16.66 0.13
CA MET A 98 -0.10 17.11 1.43
C MET A 98 -0.24 16.01 2.50
N GLN A 99 -1.37 15.33 2.52
CA GLN A 99 -1.61 14.20 3.43
C GLN A 99 -0.65 13.03 3.13
N ALA A 100 -0.47 12.69 1.85
CA ALA A 100 0.45 11.65 1.41
C ALA A 100 1.89 11.96 1.85
N ARG A 101 2.33 13.21 1.78
CA ARG A 101 3.65 13.64 2.25
C ARG A 101 3.85 13.37 3.73
N VAL A 102 2.85 13.67 4.55
CA VAL A 102 2.93 13.41 5.99
C VAL A 102 3.02 11.91 6.28
N PHE A 103 2.28 11.08 5.58
CA PHE A 103 2.39 9.62 5.65
C PHE A 103 3.80 9.15 5.24
N ALA A 104 4.30 9.63 4.11
CA ALA A 104 5.60 9.24 3.59
C ALA A 104 6.74 9.51 4.58
N GLU A 105 6.68 10.65 5.27
CA GLU A 105 7.67 11.01 6.28
C GLU A 105 7.51 10.21 7.58
N ALA A 106 6.28 9.98 8.03
CA ALA A 106 6.01 9.34 9.33
C ALA A 106 6.35 7.85 9.38
N VAL A 107 6.17 7.11 8.28
CA VAL A 107 6.35 5.65 8.22
C VAL A 107 7.46 5.21 7.28
N ASN A 108 8.29 6.12 6.79
CA ASN A 108 9.39 5.85 5.87
C ASN A 108 8.95 5.07 4.63
N VAL A 109 8.00 5.62 3.88
CA VAL A 109 7.51 5.05 2.63
C VAL A 109 8.68 4.89 1.65
N THR A 110 8.79 3.73 1.03
CA THR A 110 9.86 3.38 0.08
C THR A 110 9.43 3.48 -1.37
N GLY A 111 8.14 3.46 -1.63
CA GLY A 111 7.59 3.53 -2.99
C GLY A 111 6.12 3.86 -3.02
N ILE A 112 5.64 4.24 -4.18
CA ILE A 112 4.26 4.61 -4.46
C ILE A 112 3.61 3.56 -5.36
N VAL A 113 2.38 3.21 -5.05
CA VAL A 113 1.46 2.51 -5.94
C VAL A 113 0.42 3.53 -6.39
N LEU A 114 0.40 3.85 -7.66
CA LEU A 114 -0.50 4.86 -8.22
C LEU A 114 -1.65 4.18 -8.95
N THR A 115 -2.86 4.27 -8.39
CA THR A 115 -4.05 3.64 -8.94
C THR A 115 -4.83 4.58 -9.87
N LYS A 116 -5.75 4.03 -10.67
CA LYS A 116 -6.62 4.77 -11.60
C LYS A 116 -5.86 5.59 -12.65
N LEU A 117 -4.71 5.09 -13.08
CA LEU A 117 -3.89 5.74 -14.09
C LEU A 117 -4.45 5.56 -15.52
N ASP A 118 -5.49 4.78 -15.68
CA ASP A 118 -6.28 4.63 -16.92
C ASP A 118 -7.16 5.85 -17.24
N GLY A 119 -7.29 6.79 -16.30
CA GLY A 119 -7.99 8.06 -16.50
C GLY A 119 -7.24 9.05 -17.41
N SER A 120 -7.82 10.24 -17.63
CA SER A 120 -7.39 11.22 -18.66
C SER A 120 -6.15 12.06 -18.30
N ALA A 121 -5.67 12.08 -17.06
CA ALA A 121 -4.59 12.97 -16.60
C ALA A 121 -3.28 12.21 -16.27
N LYS A 122 -2.88 11.30 -17.11
CA LYS A 122 -1.93 10.21 -16.80
C LYS A 122 -0.50 10.64 -16.51
N GLY A 123 0.05 11.59 -17.21
CA GLY A 123 1.49 11.87 -17.18
C GLY A 123 1.93 12.78 -16.05
N GLY A 124 1.25 13.89 -15.88
CA GLY A 124 1.62 14.93 -14.92
C GLY A 124 1.59 14.44 -13.47
N ILE A 125 0.65 13.58 -13.12
CA ILE A 125 0.51 13.07 -11.75
C ILE A 125 1.71 12.20 -11.33
N VAL A 126 2.26 11.38 -12.21
CA VAL A 126 3.43 10.53 -11.88
C VAL A 126 4.62 11.40 -11.51
N VAL A 127 4.91 12.42 -12.32
CA VAL A 127 6.00 13.36 -12.07
C VAL A 127 5.75 14.16 -10.79
N ALA A 128 4.54 14.68 -10.62
CA ALA A 128 4.16 15.47 -9.45
C ALA A 128 4.31 14.66 -8.14
N VAL A 129 3.83 13.42 -8.13
CA VAL A 129 3.91 12.53 -6.97
C VAL A 129 5.37 12.25 -6.59
N GLN A 130 6.21 11.89 -7.55
CA GLN A 130 7.63 11.61 -7.28
C GLN A 130 8.38 12.85 -6.77
N ARG A 131 8.10 14.02 -7.33
CA ARG A 131 8.73 15.28 -6.89
C ARG A 131 8.28 15.68 -5.48
N GLU A 132 6.98 15.58 -5.20
CA GLU A 132 6.41 16.00 -3.92
C GLU A 132 6.77 15.07 -2.77
N LEU A 133 6.76 13.76 -3.01
CA LEU A 133 6.99 12.74 -1.98
C LEU A 133 8.44 12.29 -1.86
N GLY A 134 9.27 12.55 -2.86
CA GLY A 134 10.68 12.16 -2.87
C GLY A 134 10.93 10.66 -2.93
N VAL A 135 9.92 9.86 -3.34
CA VAL A 135 10.02 8.39 -3.48
C VAL A 135 9.50 7.95 -4.86
N PRO A 136 10.01 6.83 -5.40
CA PRO A 136 9.63 6.40 -6.75
C PRO A 136 8.23 5.81 -6.79
N VAL A 137 7.55 5.99 -7.90
CA VAL A 137 6.39 5.17 -8.29
C VAL A 137 6.92 3.81 -8.72
N LYS A 138 6.45 2.75 -8.09
CA LYS A 138 6.90 1.37 -8.36
C LYS A 138 5.87 0.55 -9.11
N LEU A 139 4.60 0.75 -8.81
CA LEU A 139 3.48 0.04 -9.41
C LEU A 139 2.41 1.03 -9.86
N VAL A 140 1.71 0.69 -10.94
CA VAL A 140 0.59 1.46 -11.47
C VAL A 140 -0.63 0.58 -11.68
N GLY A 141 -1.79 1.08 -11.28
CA GLY A 141 -3.09 0.47 -11.53
C GLY A 141 -3.73 1.09 -12.77
N LEU A 142 -4.04 0.23 -13.73
CA LEU A 142 -4.58 0.59 -15.05
C LEU A 142 -6.04 0.12 -15.25
N GLY A 143 -6.64 -0.42 -14.21
CA GLY A 143 -7.99 -0.96 -14.20
C GLY A 143 -8.30 -1.70 -12.91
N GLU A 144 -9.35 -2.52 -12.90
CA GLU A 144 -9.85 -3.23 -11.72
C GLU A 144 -9.61 -4.75 -11.76
N GLY A 145 -9.08 -5.26 -12.86
CA GLY A 145 -8.78 -6.67 -13.03
C GLY A 145 -7.48 -7.10 -12.36
N VAL A 146 -7.31 -8.40 -12.15
CA VAL A 146 -6.11 -8.99 -11.55
C VAL A 146 -4.83 -8.68 -12.35
N ASP A 147 -4.95 -8.50 -13.66
CA ASP A 147 -3.83 -8.20 -14.56
C ASP A 147 -3.61 -6.68 -14.78
N ASP A 148 -4.40 -5.83 -14.12
CA ASP A 148 -4.37 -4.38 -14.32
C ASP A 148 -3.42 -3.64 -13.36
N LEU A 149 -2.63 -4.36 -12.58
CA LEU A 149 -1.53 -3.83 -11.79
C LEU A 149 -0.20 -4.20 -12.44
N ALA A 150 0.58 -3.20 -12.80
CA ALA A 150 1.85 -3.38 -13.51
C ALA A 150 3.01 -2.67 -12.82
N PRO A 151 4.24 -3.18 -12.93
CA PRO A 151 5.44 -2.41 -12.60
C PRO A 151 5.49 -1.11 -13.40
N PHE A 152 5.92 -0.03 -12.76
CA PHE A 152 6.14 1.23 -13.46
C PHE A 152 7.47 1.18 -14.24
N ASP A 153 7.40 1.38 -15.56
CA ASP A 153 8.55 1.48 -16.43
C ASP A 153 8.73 2.94 -16.87
N PRO A 154 9.74 3.67 -16.36
CA PRO A 154 9.97 5.06 -16.70
C PRO A 154 10.25 5.30 -18.19
N GLU A 155 10.95 4.40 -18.85
CA GLU A 155 11.30 4.54 -20.28
C GLU A 155 10.06 4.41 -21.16
N ALA A 156 9.28 3.37 -20.92
CA ALA A 156 8.00 3.18 -21.62
C ALA A 156 7.02 4.34 -21.36
N PHE A 157 7.01 4.85 -20.14
CA PHE A 157 6.17 6.00 -19.75
C PHE A 157 6.56 7.28 -20.50
N VAL A 158 7.85 7.62 -20.53
CA VAL A 158 8.36 8.80 -21.26
C VAL A 158 8.12 8.64 -22.75
N GLY A 159 8.34 7.46 -23.32
CA GLY A 159 8.04 7.15 -24.71
C GLY A 159 6.57 7.39 -25.06
N ALA A 160 5.65 6.98 -24.19
CA ALA A 160 4.22 7.19 -24.39
C ALA A 160 3.78 8.66 -24.26
N LEU A 161 4.53 9.47 -23.52
CA LEU A 161 4.26 10.91 -23.39
C LEU A 161 4.74 11.73 -24.60
N LEU A 162 5.85 11.30 -25.21
CA LEU A 162 6.51 12.04 -26.30
C LEU A 162 6.09 11.55 -27.69
N GLY A 163 5.46 10.40 -27.82
CA GLY A 163 4.93 9.83 -29.05
C GLY A 163 3.54 10.28 -29.35
#